data_0ff2f6aa9564a856d289c1888818d409
#
_entry.id   0ff2f6aa9564a856d289c1888818d409
#
_cell.length_a   1.000
_cell.length_b   1.000
_cell.length_c   1.000
_cell.angle_alpha   90.00
_cell.angle_beta   90.00
_cell.angle_gamma   90.00
#
_symmetry.space_group_name_H-M   'P 1'
#
loop_
_entity.id
_entity.type
_entity.pdbx_description
1 polymer ?
#
loop_
_entity_poly.entity_id
_entity_poly.type
_entity_poly.pdbx_seq_one_letter_code
_entity_poly.pdbx_strand_id
1 'polypeptide(L)'
;MTARTRSGTESTNGTVPWVALAGVLLLGGCGSSNDVLLNSQPSFVAGVVQRATFDGSGNDLLTAGLGKTGLQSAVSPTINDALNPTAAELRRLAIYNNYRALVDITTNGGFGVLFGPNVDANGVVGTGEGKIAGTEYLAFGDDGTGKQNVTMLVQIPATFNAASPCIVTAASSGSRGVYGAIATAGEWGLKKGCAVAYTDKGTGNGAHDLATNTVFDMFGRPTTAMAGAQFVATPPAGTAANNRIAVKHAHSQQNPEKDWGKFTLQAVKFAFFALNEELAPKVNNAATVKFTPDNTLVIASSVSNGGGAALAAAELDTEGLIDGVAVGEPQIQPDGSGGAVVKFGATTVSNGGKSLMDYTAQAMLYQPCAALSSSLASAPGVAFVNAVAGAGRCTS
;
A
#
# COMPACT_ATOMS: atom_id res chain seq x y z
N MET A 1 6.38 6.33 -26.49
CA MET A 1 5.62 5.14 -26.92
C MET A 1 6.41 4.46 -28.01
N THR A 2 7.15 3.43 -27.71
CA THR A 2 7.88 2.62 -28.69
C THR A 2 7.57 1.16 -28.38
N ALA A 3 6.89 0.52 -29.31
CA ALA A 3 6.54 -0.89 -29.24
C ALA A 3 7.82 -1.75 -29.35
N ARG A 4 8.02 -2.68 -28.43
CA ARG A 4 9.06 -3.70 -28.52
C ARG A 4 8.58 -4.87 -29.37
N THR A 5 9.18 -5.02 -30.55
CA THR A 5 9.08 -6.24 -31.37
C THR A 5 10.09 -7.27 -30.86
N ARG A 6 9.64 -8.48 -30.60
CA ARG A 6 10.50 -9.65 -30.31
C ARG A 6 11.11 -10.16 -31.58
N SER A 7 12.45 -10.22 -31.66
CA SER A 7 13.19 -10.94 -32.71
C SER A 7 13.53 -12.35 -32.23
N GLY A 8 13.13 -13.35 -33.00
CA GLY A 8 13.54 -14.74 -32.81
C GLY A 8 14.96 -14.96 -33.30
N THR A 9 15.75 -15.72 -32.56
CA THR A 9 17.06 -16.23 -33.00
C THR A 9 16.95 -17.69 -33.39
N GLU A 10 17.29 -17.97 -34.63
CA GLU A 10 17.45 -19.32 -35.18
C GLU A 10 18.68 -20.03 -34.57
N SER A 11 18.53 -21.31 -34.29
CA SER A 11 19.58 -22.20 -33.80
C SER A 11 20.04 -23.12 -34.93
N THR A 12 21.33 -23.15 -35.18
CA THR A 12 22.03 -23.96 -36.18
C THR A 12 22.21 -25.42 -35.77
N ASN A 13 22.05 -26.29 -36.75
CA ASN A 13 22.18 -27.76 -36.72
C ASN A 13 23.58 -28.24 -36.29
N GLY A 14 23.63 -29.23 -35.39
CA GLY A 14 24.76 -30.14 -35.17
C GLY A 14 24.31 -31.59 -35.20
N THR A 15 24.79 -32.34 -36.21
CA THR A 15 24.54 -33.77 -36.42
C THR A 15 25.45 -34.63 -35.53
N VAL A 16 24.90 -35.66 -34.87
CA VAL A 16 25.64 -36.81 -34.28
C VAL A 16 24.78 -38.10 -34.38
N PRO A 17 25.39 -39.28 -34.55
CA PRO A 17 24.83 -40.39 -35.29
C PRO A 17 23.98 -41.40 -34.46
N TRP A 18 23.22 -42.16 -35.24
CA TRP A 18 22.29 -43.22 -34.83
C TRP A 18 22.94 -44.41 -34.11
N VAL A 19 22.39 -44.77 -32.95
CA VAL A 19 22.43 -46.13 -32.41
C VAL A 19 20.99 -46.63 -32.28
N ALA A 20 20.69 -47.64 -33.05
CA ALA A 20 19.40 -48.33 -33.00
C ALA A 20 19.35 -49.24 -31.77
N LEU A 21 18.31 -49.10 -30.95
CA LEU A 21 17.89 -50.10 -29.97
C LEU A 21 16.39 -50.33 -30.10
N ALA A 22 16.03 -51.51 -30.53
CA ALA A 22 14.66 -51.99 -30.59
C ALA A 22 14.11 -52.25 -29.18
N GLY A 23 12.90 -51.83 -28.88
CA GLY A 23 12.32 -52.16 -27.62
C GLY A 23 10.91 -51.66 -27.40
N VAL A 24 9.94 -52.50 -27.58
CA VAL A 24 8.64 -52.55 -26.88
C VAL A 24 7.72 -51.34 -26.98
N LEU A 25 6.73 -51.43 -27.87
CA LEU A 25 5.50 -50.64 -27.84
C LEU A 25 4.70 -50.95 -26.56
N LEU A 26 4.80 -50.08 -25.60
CA LEU A 26 3.76 -49.87 -24.59
C LEU A 26 2.85 -48.76 -25.11
N LEU A 27 1.64 -49.13 -25.54
CA LEU A 27 0.55 -48.19 -25.77
C LEU A 27 0.15 -47.56 -24.42
N GLY A 28 0.89 -46.56 -23.99
CA GLY A 28 0.47 -45.64 -22.94
C GLY A 28 -0.49 -44.64 -23.55
N GLY A 29 -1.76 -44.72 -23.24
CA GLY A 29 -2.76 -43.72 -23.60
C GLY A 29 -2.28 -42.36 -23.05
N CYS A 30 -2.01 -41.38 -23.95
CA CYS A 30 -1.95 -39.97 -23.62
C CYS A 30 -3.37 -39.54 -23.24
N GLY A 31 -3.76 -39.76 -21.99
CA GLY A 31 -4.76 -38.97 -21.36
C GLY A 31 -4.11 -37.59 -21.09
N SER A 32 -4.47 -36.58 -21.87
CA SER A 32 -4.25 -35.19 -21.44
C SER A 32 -5.13 -34.96 -20.22
N SER A 33 -4.61 -35.24 -19.02
CA SER A 33 -5.16 -34.68 -17.82
C SER A 33 -4.96 -33.18 -17.98
N ASN A 34 -6.02 -32.43 -18.27
CA ASN A 34 -6.06 -31.01 -18.05
C ASN A 34 -5.98 -30.85 -16.54
N ASP A 35 -4.77 -30.86 -15.99
CA ASP A 35 -4.54 -30.63 -14.57
C ASP A 35 -5.02 -29.21 -14.25
N VAL A 36 -6.18 -29.13 -13.61
CA VAL A 36 -6.77 -27.86 -13.19
C VAL A 36 -5.87 -27.30 -12.08
N LEU A 37 -5.22 -26.18 -12.36
CA LEU A 37 -4.39 -25.50 -11.38
C LEU A 37 -5.30 -24.92 -10.29
N LEU A 38 -5.13 -25.38 -9.06
CA LEU A 38 -5.86 -24.88 -7.90
C LEU A 38 -5.19 -23.62 -7.35
N ASN A 39 -6.02 -22.67 -6.90
CA ASN A 39 -5.57 -21.47 -6.22
C ASN A 39 -4.97 -21.84 -4.85
N SER A 40 -3.90 -21.19 -4.47
CA SER A 40 -3.22 -21.42 -3.20
C SER A 40 -2.82 -20.11 -2.54
N GLN A 41 -2.97 -20.07 -1.22
CA GLN A 41 -2.54 -18.92 -0.44
C GLN A 41 -1.03 -18.73 -0.58
N PRO A 42 -0.57 -17.51 -0.92
CA PRO A 42 0.86 -17.24 -1.00
C PRO A 42 1.57 -17.51 0.33
N SER A 43 2.77 -18.09 0.29
CA SER A 43 3.51 -18.55 1.48
C SER A 43 3.88 -17.42 2.45
N PHE A 44 3.96 -16.18 1.99
CA PHE A 44 4.20 -15.02 2.84
C PHE A 44 2.97 -14.52 3.60
N VAL A 45 1.78 -15.02 3.28
CA VAL A 45 0.54 -14.65 4.01
C VAL A 45 0.49 -15.41 5.31
N ALA A 46 0.51 -14.67 6.41
CA ALA A 46 0.50 -15.23 7.77
C ALA A 46 -0.91 -15.28 8.36
N GLY A 47 -1.23 -16.40 9.00
CA GLY A 47 -2.48 -16.58 9.72
C GLY A 47 -3.70 -16.71 8.80
N VAL A 48 -4.84 -16.29 9.31
CA VAL A 48 -6.14 -16.43 8.65
C VAL A 48 -6.43 -15.21 7.79
N VAL A 49 -6.78 -15.44 6.53
CA VAL A 49 -7.32 -14.39 5.65
C VAL A 49 -8.74 -14.06 6.07
N GLN A 50 -8.99 -12.81 6.37
CA GLN A 50 -10.33 -12.31 6.71
C GLN A 50 -11.05 -11.89 5.43
N ARG A 51 -12.32 -12.26 5.30
CA ARG A 51 -13.19 -11.89 4.16
C ARG A 51 -14.45 -11.22 4.69
N ALA A 52 -14.80 -10.07 4.11
CA ALA A 52 -16.03 -9.35 4.41
C ALA A 52 -16.71 -8.89 3.11
N THR A 53 -18.04 -8.90 3.09
CA THR A 53 -18.84 -8.39 1.96
C THR A 53 -19.63 -7.17 2.38
N PHE A 54 -19.70 -6.17 1.52
CA PHE A 54 -20.37 -4.91 1.72
C PHE A 54 -21.42 -4.67 0.63
N ASP A 55 -22.62 -4.27 1.04
CA ASP A 55 -23.78 -4.14 0.16
C ASP A 55 -23.83 -2.85 -0.65
N GLY A 56 -22.94 -1.89 -0.34
CA GLY A 56 -22.91 -0.58 -1.00
C GLY A 56 -23.99 0.39 -0.49
N SER A 57 -24.68 0.07 0.61
CA SER A 57 -25.71 0.91 1.21
C SER A 57 -25.36 1.33 2.64
N GLY A 58 -25.56 0.46 3.63
CA GLY A 58 -25.18 0.70 5.02
C GLY A 58 -23.69 0.67 5.28
N ASN A 59 -22.96 -0.07 4.47
CA ASN A 59 -21.51 -0.13 4.43
C ASN A 59 -21.02 -0.36 3.00
N ASP A 60 -19.80 0.09 2.66
CA ASP A 60 -19.26 0.01 1.31
C ASP A 60 -17.73 -0.03 1.32
N LEU A 61 -17.12 -0.32 0.16
CA LEU A 61 -15.67 -0.45 0.02
C LEU A 61 -14.93 0.89 0.17
N LEU A 62 -15.49 1.97 -0.39
CA LEU A 62 -14.80 3.26 -0.51
C LEU A 62 -14.99 4.15 0.72
N THR A 63 -16.20 4.19 1.28
CA THR A 63 -16.57 5.18 2.29
C THR A 63 -16.96 4.58 3.64
N ALA A 64 -16.98 3.26 3.77
CA ALA A 64 -17.48 2.53 4.97
C ALA A 64 -18.90 2.97 5.40
N GLY A 65 -19.77 3.23 4.42
CA GLY A 65 -21.14 3.66 4.62
C GLY A 65 -21.34 5.16 4.83
N LEU A 66 -20.25 5.94 4.94
CA LEU A 66 -20.31 7.38 5.15
C LEU A 66 -20.84 8.12 3.91
N GLY A 67 -20.49 7.66 2.73
CA GLY A 67 -20.76 8.37 1.49
C GLY A 67 -20.02 9.72 1.40
N LYS A 68 -20.27 10.46 0.33
CA LYS A 68 -19.74 11.81 0.13
C LYS A 68 -20.05 12.71 1.35
N THR A 69 -21.32 12.73 1.76
CA THR A 69 -21.80 13.61 2.85
C THR A 69 -21.11 13.30 4.17
N GLY A 70 -20.97 12.02 4.55
CA GLY A 70 -20.31 11.63 5.78
C GLY A 70 -18.80 11.89 5.76
N LEU A 71 -18.14 11.72 4.62
CA LEU A 71 -16.72 12.09 4.47
C LEU A 71 -16.49 13.60 4.57
N GLN A 72 -17.46 14.41 4.14
CA GLN A 72 -17.41 15.88 4.20
C GLN A 72 -17.73 16.42 5.61
N SER A 73 -18.38 15.62 6.46
CA SER A 73 -18.75 16.01 7.82
C SER A 73 -17.53 16.43 8.65
N ALA A 74 -17.63 17.55 9.35
CA ALA A 74 -16.62 17.95 10.34
C ALA A 74 -16.64 17.08 11.60
N VAL A 75 -17.75 16.35 11.82
CA VAL A 75 -17.90 15.45 12.97
C VAL A 75 -17.36 14.08 12.58
N SER A 76 -16.34 13.63 13.29
CA SER A 76 -15.73 12.30 13.12
C SER A 76 -16.75 11.20 13.47
N PRO A 77 -16.69 10.03 12.79
CA PRO A 77 -17.46 8.86 13.21
C PRO A 77 -17.19 8.50 14.68
N THR A 78 -18.25 8.17 15.39
CA THR A 78 -18.18 7.81 16.81
C THR A 78 -17.76 6.36 17.00
N ILE A 79 -17.04 6.10 18.10
CA ILE A 79 -16.81 4.77 18.67
C ILE A 79 -17.67 4.71 19.92
N ASN A 80 -18.57 3.73 19.99
CA ASN A 80 -19.53 3.63 21.08
C ASN A 80 -18.86 3.29 22.43
N ASP A 81 -17.91 2.36 22.39
CA ASP A 81 -17.08 2.02 23.54
C ASP A 81 -15.59 2.12 23.14
N ALA A 82 -14.92 3.16 23.64
CA ALA A 82 -13.51 3.41 23.32
C ALA A 82 -12.56 2.33 23.84
N LEU A 83 -12.97 1.55 24.84
CA LEU A 83 -12.16 0.45 25.38
C LEU A 83 -12.37 -0.85 24.61
N ASN A 84 -13.55 -1.00 23.97
CA ASN A 84 -13.92 -2.20 23.20
C ASN A 84 -14.50 -1.81 21.82
N PRO A 85 -13.73 -1.12 20.98
CA PRO A 85 -14.20 -0.70 19.68
C PRO A 85 -14.46 -1.90 18.77
N THR A 86 -15.51 -1.83 17.97
CA THR A 86 -15.78 -2.86 16.96
C THR A 86 -14.87 -2.68 15.73
N ALA A 87 -14.61 -3.75 15.00
CA ALA A 87 -13.86 -3.70 13.74
C ALA A 87 -14.53 -2.75 12.72
N ALA A 88 -15.86 -2.71 12.68
CA ALA A 88 -16.62 -1.84 11.78
C ALA A 88 -16.46 -0.35 12.13
N GLU A 89 -16.47 0.01 13.40
CA GLU A 89 -16.25 1.38 13.86
C GLU A 89 -14.82 1.84 13.53
N LEU A 90 -13.83 1.00 13.82
CA LEU A 90 -12.42 1.31 13.52
C LEU A 90 -12.17 1.43 12.01
N ARG A 91 -12.75 0.55 11.19
CA ARG A 91 -12.67 0.65 9.74
C ARG A 91 -13.27 1.97 9.23
N ARG A 92 -14.45 2.34 9.72
CA ARG A 92 -15.12 3.59 9.35
C ARG A 92 -14.29 4.81 9.72
N LEU A 93 -13.75 4.83 10.93
CA LEU A 93 -12.87 5.90 11.41
C LEU A 93 -11.56 5.96 10.61
N ALA A 94 -10.96 4.81 10.31
CA ALA A 94 -9.73 4.73 9.51
C ALA A 94 -9.96 5.28 8.08
N ILE A 95 -11.04 4.89 7.42
CA ILE A 95 -11.39 5.40 6.09
C ILE A 95 -11.67 6.91 6.14
N TYR A 96 -12.47 7.38 7.09
CA TYR A 96 -12.74 8.81 7.28
C TYR A 96 -11.46 9.63 7.41
N ASN A 97 -10.55 9.23 8.29
CA ASN A 97 -9.31 9.95 8.55
C ASN A 97 -8.35 9.89 7.35
N ASN A 98 -8.19 8.71 6.74
CA ASN A 98 -7.26 8.54 5.62
C ASN A 98 -7.75 9.23 4.35
N TYR A 99 -9.05 9.25 4.09
CA TYR A 99 -9.63 9.95 2.96
C TYR A 99 -9.35 11.46 3.07
N ARG A 100 -9.69 12.05 4.21
CA ARG A 100 -9.53 13.49 4.48
C ARG A 100 -8.07 13.95 4.61
N ALA A 101 -7.16 13.02 4.85
CA ALA A 101 -5.73 13.34 4.94
C ALA A 101 -5.06 13.52 3.57
N LEU A 102 -5.70 13.10 2.49
CA LEU A 102 -5.13 13.14 1.14
C LEU A 102 -5.82 14.14 0.20
N VAL A 103 -7.09 14.44 0.45
CA VAL A 103 -7.87 15.30 -0.44
C VAL A 103 -8.57 16.40 0.35
N ASP A 104 -8.71 17.57 -0.27
CA ASP A 104 -9.51 18.65 0.29
C ASP A 104 -11.00 18.29 0.13
N ILE A 105 -11.68 18.11 1.25
CA ILE A 105 -13.11 17.74 1.30
C ILE A 105 -14.04 18.94 1.20
N THR A 106 -13.52 20.13 0.99
CA THR A 106 -14.34 21.33 0.83
C THR A 106 -14.88 21.48 -0.60
N THR A 107 -16.06 22.01 -0.74
CA THR A 107 -16.63 22.27 -2.08
C THR A 107 -15.78 23.26 -2.88
N ASN A 108 -15.18 24.23 -2.21
CA ASN A 108 -14.28 25.20 -2.84
C ASN A 108 -12.99 24.54 -3.36
N GLY A 109 -12.54 23.42 -2.72
CA GLY A 109 -11.44 22.60 -3.21
C GLY A 109 -11.81 21.69 -4.37
N GLY A 110 -13.08 21.62 -4.74
CA GLY A 110 -13.59 20.81 -5.85
C GLY A 110 -14.20 19.47 -5.43
N PHE A 111 -14.30 19.17 -4.13
CA PHE A 111 -14.90 17.93 -3.64
C PHE A 111 -16.39 17.86 -4.02
N GLY A 112 -16.77 16.72 -4.59
CA GLY A 112 -18.12 16.48 -5.08
C GLY A 112 -18.44 17.09 -6.45
N VAL A 113 -17.47 17.83 -7.06
CA VAL A 113 -17.62 18.49 -8.37
C VAL A 113 -16.51 18.07 -9.33
N LEU A 114 -15.24 18.10 -8.90
CA LEU A 114 -14.09 17.68 -9.71
C LEU A 114 -13.61 16.28 -9.32
N PHE A 115 -13.72 15.93 -8.07
CA PHE A 115 -13.35 14.64 -7.50
C PHE A 115 -14.23 14.34 -6.27
N GLY A 116 -14.13 13.14 -5.74
CA GLY A 116 -14.91 12.69 -4.59
C GLY A 116 -15.80 11.49 -4.96
N PRO A 117 -16.38 10.79 -3.97
CA PRO A 117 -17.06 9.51 -4.21
C PRO A 117 -18.16 9.56 -5.27
N ASN A 118 -18.90 10.66 -5.36
CA ASN A 118 -20.00 10.86 -6.32
C ASN A 118 -19.54 11.23 -7.74
N VAL A 119 -18.25 11.49 -7.96
CA VAL A 119 -17.71 11.75 -9.30
C VAL A 119 -17.24 10.41 -9.88
N ASP A 120 -17.74 10.02 -11.04
CA ASP A 120 -17.40 8.72 -11.63
C ASP A 120 -15.98 8.68 -12.24
N ALA A 121 -15.60 7.53 -12.79
CA ALA A 121 -14.28 7.32 -13.38
C ALA A 121 -14.03 8.14 -14.68
N ASN A 122 -15.04 8.81 -15.22
CA ASN A 122 -14.96 9.67 -16.39
C ASN A 122 -15.09 11.17 -16.04
N GLY A 123 -15.15 11.48 -14.72
CA GLY A 123 -15.32 12.85 -14.23
C GLY A 123 -16.78 13.34 -14.25
N VAL A 124 -17.76 12.44 -14.44
CA VAL A 124 -19.16 12.81 -14.42
C VAL A 124 -19.67 12.91 -13.00
N VAL A 125 -20.25 14.05 -12.65
CA VAL A 125 -20.80 14.29 -11.32
C VAL A 125 -22.15 13.61 -11.17
N GLY A 126 -22.23 12.64 -10.24
CA GLY A 126 -23.46 11.98 -9.85
C GLY A 126 -24.15 12.67 -8.68
N THR A 127 -25.43 12.39 -8.50
CA THR A 127 -26.24 12.90 -7.39
C THR A 127 -26.22 12.01 -6.15
N GLY A 128 -25.63 10.80 -6.25
CA GLY A 128 -25.55 9.81 -5.19
C GLY A 128 -24.39 10.06 -4.23
N GLU A 129 -24.28 9.20 -3.25
CA GLU A 129 -23.23 9.21 -2.20
C GLU A 129 -21.92 8.53 -2.61
N GLY A 130 -21.87 7.91 -3.80
CA GLY A 130 -20.69 7.26 -4.36
C GLY A 130 -20.23 6.00 -3.63
N LYS A 131 -21.14 5.31 -2.96
CA LYS A 131 -20.89 4.05 -2.25
C LYS A 131 -20.69 2.90 -3.22
N ILE A 132 -19.70 2.04 -2.96
CA ILE A 132 -19.32 0.94 -3.84
C ILE A 132 -19.48 -0.40 -3.10
N ALA A 133 -20.39 -1.25 -3.59
CA ALA A 133 -20.55 -2.62 -3.09
C ALA A 133 -19.36 -3.50 -3.50
N GLY A 134 -19.09 -4.56 -2.74
CA GLY A 134 -18.08 -5.54 -3.08
C GLY A 134 -17.56 -6.35 -1.90
N THR A 135 -16.43 -7.00 -2.11
CA THR A 135 -15.78 -7.87 -1.13
C THR A 135 -14.41 -7.34 -0.76
N GLU A 136 -14.03 -7.51 0.49
CA GLU A 136 -12.74 -7.11 1.06
C GLU A 136 -12.04 -8.33 1.65
N TYR A 137 -10.77 -8.51 1.31
CA TYR A 137 -9.88 -9.53 1.85
C TYR A 137 -8.76 -8.85 2.62
N LEU A 138 -8.57 -9.20 3.89
CA LEU A 138 -7.56 -8.62 4.77
C LEU A 138 -6.65 -9.72 5.31
N ALA A 139 -5.34 -9.51 5.26
CA ALA A 139 -4.35 -10.45 5.74
C ALA A 139 -3.08 -9.75 6.22
N PHE A 140 -2.25 -10.48 6.94
CA PHE A 140 -0.87 -10.09 7.20
C PHE A 140 0.09 -10.78 6.23
N GLY A 141 1.10 -10.04 5.77
CA GLY A 141 2.33 -10.61 5.27
C GLY A 141 3.37 -10.60 6.38
N ASP A 142 3.98 -11.75 6.66
CA ASP A 142 5.01 -11.90 7.67
C ASP A 142 6.20 -12.65 7.08
N ASP A 143 7.41 -12.30 7.53
CA ASP A 143 8.64 -13.03 7.22
C ASP A 143 8.87 -14.24 8.14
N GLY A 144 7.90 -14.59 8.97
CA GLY A 144 7.96 -15.65 9.96
C GLY A 144 8.57 -15.23 11.31
N THR A 145 8.99 -13.98 11.46
CA THR A 145 9.57 -13.47 12.71
C THR A 145 8.54 -12.91 13.68
N GLY A 146 7.31 -12.59 13.19
CA GLY A 146 6.28 -11.90 13.95
C GLY A 146 6.61 -10.45 14.34
N LYS A 147 7.77 -9.94 13.89
CA LYS A 147 8.23 -8.61 14.25
C LYS A 147 7.68 -7.52 13.34
N GLN A 148 7.38 -7.88 12.11
CA GLN A 148 6.88 -6.97 11.09
C GLN A 148 5.71 -7.60 10.35
N ASN A 149 4.51 -7.49 10.90
CA ASN A 149 3.30 -7.87 10.21
C ASN A 149 2.88 -6.76 9.26
N VAL A 150 3.06 -7.00 7.96
CA VAL A 150 2.65 -6.07 6.91
C VAL A 150 1.18 -6.28 6.62
N THR A 151 0.34 -5.29 6.84
CA THR A 151 -1.08 -5.41 6.54
C THR A 151 -1.32 -5.26 5.05
N MET A 152 -1.99 -6.23 4.46
CA MET A 152 -2.44 -6.25 3.08
C MET A 152 -3.95 -6.32 3.03
N LEU A 153 -4.55 -5.58 2.09
CA LEU A 153 -5.98 -5.55 1.86
C LEU A 153 -6.26 -5.61 0.37
N VAL A 154 -7.25 -6.38 -0.03
CA VAL A 154 -7.76 -6.40 -1.40
C VAL A 154 -9.23 -6.04 -1.39
N GLN A 155 -9.61 -5.02 -2.14
CA GLN A 155 -11.01 -4.67 -2.38
C GLN A 155 -11.38 -5.07 -3.81
N ILE A 156 -12.45 -5.86 -3.95
CA ILE A 156 -13.00 -6.32 -5.24
C ILE A 156 -14.39 -5.72 -5.37
N PRO A 157 -14.60 -4.70 -6.24
CA PRO A 157 -15.91 -4.11 -6.39
C PRO A 157 -16.88 -5.08 -7.06
N ALA A 158 -18.16 -4.99 -6.72
CA ALA A 158 -19.21 -5.80 -7.37
C ALA A 158 -19.29 -5.57 -8.88
N THR A 159 -18.75 -4.44 -9.35
CA THR A 159 -18.63 -4.08 -10.78
C THR A 159 -17.34 -4.58 -11.42
N PHE A 160 -16.55 -5.43 -10.75
CA PHE A 160 -15.31 -5.96 -11.30
C PHE A 160 -15.54 -6.63 -12.66
N ASN A 161 -14.77 -6.22 -13.66
CA ASN A 161 -14.91 -6.74 -15.02
C ASN A 161 -14.01 -7.95 -15.25
N ALA A 162 -14.55 -9.15 -15.05
CA ALA A 162 -13.81 -10.41 -15.26
C ALA A 162 -13.46 -10.71 -16.74
N ALA A 163 -14.03 -9.98 -17.71
CA ALA A 163 -13.68 -10.11 -19.13
C ALA A 163 -12.47 -9.24 -19.52
N SER A 164 -12.20 -8.18 -18.73
CA SER A 164 -11.02 -7.32 -18.87
C SER A 164 -10.51 -7.02 -17.46
N PRO A 165 -9.92 -8.03 -16.79
CA PRO A 165 -9.56 -7.90 -15.39
C PRO A 165 -8.42 -6.93 -15.18
N CYS A 166 -8.48 -6.18 -14.07
CA CYS A 166 -7.43 -5.25 -13.69
C CYS A 166 -7.24 -5.18 -12.17
N ILE A 167 -6.00 -4.91 -11.77
CA ILE A 167 -5.58 -4.64 -10.40
C ILE A 167 -4.89 -3.28 -10.36
N VAL A 168 -5.22 -2.47 -9.36
CA VAL A 168 -4.53 -1.20 -9.07
C VAL A 168 -3.89 -1.32 -7.70
N THR A 169 -2.60 -1.01 -7.55
CA THR A 169 -2.00 -0.96 -6.22
C THR A 169 -2.35 0.33 -5.50
N ALA A 170 -2.40 0.28 -4.18
CA ALA A 170 -2.70 1.41 -3.31
C ALA A 170 -1.85 1.34 -2.04
N ALA A 171 -0.52 1.37 -2.20
CA ALA A 171 0.40 1.41 -1.08
C ALA A 171 0.16 2.66 -0.23
N SER A 172 0.15 2.51 1.09
CA SER A 172 -0.16 3.61 2.01
C SER A 172 0.71 4.83 1.76
N SER A 173 0.09 5.98 1.57
CA SER A 173 0.76 7.27 1.59
C SER A 173 0.98 7.69 3.05
N GLY A 174 2.25 7.85 3.46
CA GLY A 174 2.61 8.01 4.87
C GLY A 174 2.51 6.70 5.67
N SER A 175 2.72 6.76 6.97
CA SER A 175 2.66 5.62 7.90
C SER A 175 1.27 5.49 8.53
N ARG A 176 0.21 5.51 7.69
CA ARG A 176 -1.19 5.66 8.13
C ARG A 176 -2.00 4.38 8.14
N GLY A 177 -1.38 3.25 7.93
CA GLY A 177 -2.06 1.96 7.84
C GLY A 177 -2.61 1.67 6.45
N VAL A 178 -3.33 0.55 6.32
CA VAL A 178 -3.67 -0.06 5.04
C VAL A 178 -4.59 0.80 4.16
N TYR A 179 -5.46 1.62 4.75
CA TYR A 179 -6.34 2.53 3.99
C TYR A 179 -5.66 3.84 3.55
N GLY A 180 -4.32 3.97 3.72
CA GLY A 180 -3.59 5.21 3.50
C GLY A 180 -3.57 5.76 2.07
N ALA A 181 -4.14 5.05 1.09
CA ALA A 181 -4.30 5.52 -0.28
C ALA A 181 -5.75 5.39 -0.79
N ILE A 182 -6.73 5.28 0.13
CA ILE A 182 -8.14 5.04 -0.22
C ILE A 182 -8.73 6.15 -1.09
N ALA A 183 -8.39 7.42 -0.83
CA ALA A 183 -8.91 8.59 -1.54
C ALA A 183 -8.24 8.87 -2.90
N THR A 184 -7.23 8.11 -3.26
CA THR A 184 -6.45 8.30 -4.50
C THR A 184 -6.49 7.05 -5.35
N ALA A 185 -5.44 6.22 -5.34
CA ALA A 185 -5.38 4.98 -6.10
C ALA A 185 -6.56 4.03 -5.77
N GLY A 186 -6.99 3.99 -4.51
CA GLY A 186 -8.14 3.20 -4.08
C GLY A 186 -9.44 3.61 -4.78
N GLU A 187 -9.82 4.87 -4.65
CA GLU A 187 -11.02 5.42 -5.28
C GLU A 187 -10.99 5.25 -6.80
N TRP A 188 -9.86 5.60 -7.41
CA TRP A 188 -9.69 5.47 -8.85
C TRP A 188 -9.86 4.03 -9.33
N GLY A 189 -9.15 3.08 -8.68
CA GLY A 189 -9.20 1.66 -9.04
C GLY A 189 -10.62 1.08 -8.91
N LEU A 190 -11.29 1.34 -7.78
CA LEU A 190 -12.66 0.86 -7.55
C LEU A 190 -13.65 1.39 -8.58
N LYS A 191 -13.57 2.69 -8.93
CA LYS A 191 -14.44 3.31 -9.93
C LYS A 191 -14.19 2.82 -11.35
N LYS A 192 -12.96 2.39 -11.65
CA LYS A 192 -12.62 1.73 -12.92
C LYS A 192 -13.07 0.26 -12.98
N GLY A 193 -13.64 -0.27 -11.91
CA GLY A 193 -14.02 -1.69 -11.83
C GLY A 193 -12.83 -2.62 -11.66
N CYS A 194 -11.67 -2.11 -11.22
CA CYS A 194 -10.50 -2.90 -10.90
C CYS A 194 -10.54 -3.41 -9.46
N ALA A 195 -9.90 -4.53 -9.17
CA ALA A 195 -9.52 -4.86 -7.81
C ALA A 195 -8.43 -3.90 -7.33
N VAL A 196 -8.45 -3.55 -6.04
CA VAL A 196 -7.43 -2.65 -5.47
C VAL A 196 -6.63 -3.40 -4.42
N ALA A 197 -5.31 -3.43 -4.62
CA ALA A 197 -4.34 -4.09 -3.76
C ALA A 197 -3.63 -3.07 -2.85
N TYR A 198 -4.06 -3.00 -1.60
CA TYR A 198 -3.49 -2.09 -0.60
C TYR A 198 -2.40 -2.78 0.22
N THR A 199 -1.47 -1.98 0.71
CA THR A 199 -0.51 -2.40 1.74
C THR A 199 -0.16 -1.24 2.67
N ASP A 200 0.03 -1.53 3.97
CA ASP A 200 0.63 -0.57 4.91
C ASP A 200 2.15 -0.44 4.72
N LYS A 201 2.70 -1.20 3.78
CA LYS A 201 4.13 -1.27 3.41
C LYS A 201 5.10 -1.41 4.61
N GLY A 202 4.63 -2.09 5.67
CA GLY A 202 5.42 -2.34 6.87
C GLY A 202 5.50 -1.16 7.85
N THR A 203 4.90 -0.03 7.52
CA THR A 203 4.91 1.16 8.39
C THR A 203 3.73 1.18 9.36
N GLY A 204 2.52 1.04 8.90
CA GLY A 204 1.27 0.85 9.67
C GLY A 204 1.09 1.61 10.97
N ASN A 205 -0.02 1.32 11.64
CA ASN A 205 -0.42 1.99 12.89
C ASN A 205 -0.21 1.12 14.14
N GLY A 206 0.45 -0.05 14.01
CA GLY A 206 0.65 -0.98 15.12
C GLY A 206 1.38 -0.34 16.30
N ALA A 207 0.90 -0.58 17.50
CA ALA A 207 1.51 -0.11 18.74
C ALA A 207 1.47 -1.21 19.80
N HIS A 208 2.35 -1.09 20.80
CA HIS A 208 2.40 -1.92 21.98
C HIS A 208 2.56 -1.03 23.22
N ASP A 209 1.54 -0.97 24.05
CA ASP A 209 1.65 -0.37 25.37
C ASP A 209 2.34 -1.36 26.31
N LEU A 210 3.58 -1.07 26.69
CA LEU A 210 4.39 -1.94 27.52
C LEU A 210 3.92 -1.98 28.97
N ALA A 211 3.20 -0.96 29.45
CA ALA A 211 2.72 -0.91 30.82
C ALA A 211 1.55 -1.86 31.06
N THR A 212 0.63 -1.92 30.12
CA THR A 212 -0.59 -2.76 30.19
C THR A 212 -0.43 -4.05 29.38
N ASN A 213 0.66 -4.20 28.65
CA ASN A 213 0.89 -5.28 27.70
C ASN A 213 -0.21 -5.35 26.62
N THR A 214 -0.75 -4.19 26.21
CA THR A 214 -1.79 -4.08 25.20
C THR A 214 -1.19 -3.87 23.82
N VAL A 215 -1.60 -4.70 22.88
CA VAL A 215 -1.30 -4.63 21.45
C VAL A 215 -2.59 -4.47 20.67
N PHE A 216 -2.49 -4.37 19.33
CA PHE A 216 -3.66 -4.24 18.47
C PHE A 216 -3.72 -5.38 17.45
N ASP A 217 -4.89 -5.98 17.32
CA ASP A 217 -5.15 -7.03 16.33
C ASP A 217 -5.17 -6.48 14.88
N MET A 218 -5.42 -7.34 13.91
CA MET A 218 -5.49 -7.00 12.48
C MET A 218 -6.50 -5.89 12.17
N PHE A 219 -7.56 -5.78 12.94
CA PHE A 219 -8.61 -4.76 12.80
C PHE A 219 -8.32 -3.47 13.58
N GLY A 220 -7.25 -3.45 14.37
CA GLY A 220 -6.90 -2.32 15.24
C GLY A 220 -7.58 -2.35 16.60
N ARG A 221 -8.23 -3.46 17.01
CA ARG A 221 -8.85 -3.60 18.33
C ARG A 221 -7.77 -3.88 19.39
N PRO A 222 -7.86 -3.27 20.58
CA PRO A 222 -6.93 -3.56 21.67
C PRO A 222 -7.07 -5.01 22.15
N THR A 223 -5.95 -5.66 22.42
CA THR A 223 -5.90 -7.04 22.91
C THR A 223 -4.59 -7.29 23.68
N THR A 224 -4.59 -8.29 24.55
CA THR A 224 -3.37 -8.80 25.18
C THR A 224 -2.82 -10.05 24.47
N ALA A 225 -3.51 -10.53 23.44
CA ALA A 225 -3.06 -11.65 22.62
C ALA A 225 -1.95 -11.19 21.65
N MET A 226 -0.72 -11.59 21.90
CA MET A 226 0.43 -11.20 21.07
C MET A 226 0.44 -11.89 19.69
N ALA A 227 -0.04 -13.12 19.62
CA ALA A 227 -0.15 -13.84 18.35
C ALA A 227 -1.20 -13.17 17.45
N GLY A 228 -0.82 -12.84 16.21
CA GLY A 228 -1.69 -12.15 15.26
C GLY A 228 -1.89 -10.66 15.54
N ALA A 229 -1.05 -10.05 16.39
CA ALA A 229 -1.04 -8.60 16.58
C ALA A 229 -0.33 -7.90 15.40
N GLN A 230 -0.70 -6.66 15.13
CA GLN A 230 -0.04 -5.83 14.12
C GLN A 230 1.46 -5.61 14.43
N PHE A 231 1.79 -5.48 15.70
CA PHE A 231 3.14 -5.25 16.17
C PHE A 231 3.30 -5.66 17.63
N VAL A 232 4.40 -6.33 17.93
CA VAL A 232 4.84 -6.66 19.29
C VAL A 232 6.27 -6.17 19.47
N ALA A 233 6.48 -5.23 20.39
CA ALA A 233 7.81 -4.73 20.71
C ALA A 233 8.59 -5.77 21.53
N THR A 234 9.90 -5.82 21.30
CA THR A 234 10.83 -6.61 22.10
C THR A 234 11.84 -5.64 22.77
N PRO A 235 11.48 -5.02 23.90
CA PRO A 235 12.38 -4.08 24.57
C PRO A 235 13.60 -4.81 25.13
N PRO A 236 14.76 -4.13 25.26
CA PRO A 236 15.93 -4.68 25.94
C PRO A 236 15.59 -5.14 27.37
N ALA A 237 16.28 -6.16 27.84
CA ALA A 237 16.12 -6.64 29.22
C ALA A 237 16.35 -5.50 30.23
N GLY A 238 15.51 -5.44 31.26
CA GLY A 238 15.56 -4.38 32.28
C GLY A 238 14.93 -3.05 31.86
N THR A 239 14.34 -2.95 30.65
CA THR A 239 13.59 -1.76 30.26
C THR A 239 12.38 -1.58 31.16
N ALA A 240 12.27 -0.40 31.83
CA ALA A 240 11.08 -0.06 32.61
C ALA A 240 9.87 0.08 31.68
N ALA A 241 8.78 -0.61 31.97
CA ALA A 241 7.57 -0.62 31.15
C ALA A 241 6.68 0.62 31.35
N ASN A 242 6.80 1.30 32.50
CA ASN A 242 5.90 2.37 32.92
C ASN A 242 5.86 3.54 31.91
N ASN A 243 4.66 3.94 31.49
CA ASN A 243 4.40 5.03 30.57
C ASN A 243 5.14 4.94 29.23
N ARG A 244 5.33 3.73 28.71
CA ARG A 244 6.02 3.50 27.44
C ARG A 244 5.12 2.83 26.41
N ILE A 245 5.02 3.46 25.26
CA ILE A 245 4.35 2.93 24.08
C ILE A 245 5.40 2.78 22.99
N ALA A 246 5.53 1.58 22.46
CA ALA A 246 6.30 1.31 21.26
C ALA A 246 5.37 1.37 20.05
N VAL A 247 5.81 2.02 18.96
CA VAL A 247 5.07 2.07 17.70
C VAL A 247 5.83 1.31 16.63
N LYS A 248 5.11 0.61 15.77
CA LYS A 248 5.64 -0.32 14.76
C LYS A 248 6.74 0.34 13.92
N HIS A 249 6.46 1.47 13.30
CA HIS A 249 7.41 2.11 12.37
C HIS A 249 8.74 2.47 13.07
N ALA A 250 8.70 3.02 14.29
CA ALA A 250 9.91 3.49 14.98
C ALA A 250 10.62 2.40 15.79
N HIS A 251 9.92 1.35 16.25
CA HIS A 251 10.45 0.43 17.26
C HIS A 251 10.46 -1.04 16.83
N SER A 252 10.09 -1.35 15.58
CA SER A 252 10.17 -2.72 15.04
C SER A 252 11.60 -3.23 14.86
N GLN A 253 12.59 -2.36 14.92
CA GLN A 253 14.00 -2.65 14.57
C GLN A 253 14.16 -3.11 13.10
N GLN A 254 13.20 -2.81 12.27
CA GLN A 254 13.22 -3.05 10.83
C GLN A 254 13.33 -1.71 10.09
N ASN A 255 13.87 -1.76 8.88
CA ASN A 255 13.79 -0.65 7.95
C ASN A 255 12.76 -1.00 6.86
N PRO A 256 11.47 -0.65 7.04
CA PRO A 256 10.45 -1.01 6.06
C PRO A 256 10.65 -0.29 4.73
N GLU A 257 11.33 0.84 4.70
CA GLU A 257 11.51 1.65 3.48
C GLU A 257 12.28 0.90 2.40
N LYS A 258 13.29 0.13 2.78
CA LYS A 258 14.05 -0.71 1.83
C LYS A 258 13.20 -1.81 1.19
N ASP A 259 12.10 -2.19 1.82
CA ASP A 259 11.22 -3.30 1.41
C ASP A 259 9.86 -2.81 0.85
N TRP A 260 9.64 -1.51 0.68
CA TRP A 260 8.36 -0.98 0.18
C TRP A 260 7.94 -1.58 -1.16
N GLY A 261 8.87 -1.73 -2.09
CA GLY A 261 8.60 -2.38 -3.39
C GLY A 261 8.19 -3.84 -3.22
N LYS A 262 8.92 -4.60 -2.39
CA LYS A 262 8.60 -6.00 -2.05
C LYS A 262 7.20 -6.13 -1.47
N PHE A 263 6.83 -5.28 -0.50
CA PHE A 263 5.51 -5.33 0.13
C PHE A 263 4.38 -4.96 -0.84
N THR A 264 4.65 -4.08 -1.79
CA THR A 264 3.69 -3.75 -2.86
C THR A 264 3.51 -4.94 -3.81
N LEU A 265 4.58 -5.63 -4.22
CA LEU A 265 4.49 -6.86 -5.03
C LEU A 265 3.78 -7.99 -4.28
N GLN A 266 3.99 -8.12 -2.97
CA GLN A 266 3.24 -9.07 -2.13
C GLN A 266 1.74 -8.76 -2.13
N ALA A 267 1.35 -7.48 -2.06
CA ALA A 267 -0.05 -7.08 -2.15
C ALA A 267 -0.66 -7.42 -3.52
N VAL A 268 0.08 -7.29 -4.62
CA VAL A 268 -0.35 -7.74 -5.95
C VAL A 268 -0.57 -9.26 -6.00
N LYS A 269 0.38 -10.05 -5.48
CA LYS A 269 0.23 -11.51 -5.42
C LYS A 269 -0.96 -11.93 -4.53
N PHE A 270 -1.17 -11.22 -3.43
CA PHE A 270 -2.35 -11.42 -2.58
C PHE A 270 -3.65 -11.05 -3.31
N ALA A 271 -3.64 -10.02 -4.17
CA ALA A 271 -4.81 -9.68 -4.99
C ALA A 271 -5.14 -10.76 -6.02
N PHE A 272 -4.17 -11.38 -6.66
CA PHE A 272 -4.40 -12.54 -7.52
C PHE A 272 -5.04 -13.70 -6.76
N PHE A 273 -4.52 -13.99 -5.56
CA PHE A 273 -5.13 -15.01 -4.69
C PHE A 273 -6.58 -14.66 -4.36
N ALA A 274 -6.86 -13.45 -3.90
CA ALA A 274 -8.21 -13.01 -3.53
C ALA A 274 -9.19 -13.02 -4.71
N LEU A 275 -8.76 -12.57 -5.89
CA LEU A 275 -9.57 -12.61 -7.12
C LEU A 275 -9.95 -14.05 -7.50
N ASN A 276 -9.00 -14.98 -7.42
CA ASN A 276 -9.26 -16.38 -7.72
C ASN A 276 -10.18 -17.00 -6.66
N GLU A 277 -10.01 -16.72 -5.37
CA GLU A 277 -10.92 -17.19 -4.31
C GLU A 277 -12.35 -16.69 -4.51
N GLU A 278 -12.51 -15.43 -4.95
CA GLU A 278 -13.82 -14.79 -5.05
C GLU A 278 -14.55 -15.15 -6.35
N LEU A 279 -13.85 -15.17 -7.48
CA LEU A 279 -14.47 -15.12 -8.82
C LEU A 279 -14.09 -16.26 -9.75
N ALA A 280 -13.12 -17.11 -9.39
CA ALA A 280 -12.77 -18.26 -10.22
C ALA A 280 -13.74 -19.44 -10.00
N PRO A 281 -13.90 -20.32 -11.01
CA PRO A 281 -14.63 -21.59 -10.83
C PRO A 281 -14.01 -22.42 -9.70
N LYS A 282 -14.85 -23.21 -9.02
CA LYS A 282 -14.40 -24.10 -7.95
C LYS A 282 -14.49 -25.57 -8.39
N VAL A 283 -13.45 -26.33 -8.08
CA VAL A 283 -13.40 -27.80 -8.25
C VAL A 283 -13.22 -28.39 -6.85
N ASN A 284 -14.12 -29.25 -6.44
CA ASN A 284 -14.14 -29.84 -5.09
C ASN A 284 -14.03 -28.81 -3.97
N ASN A 285 -14.76 -27.70 -4.08
CA ASN A 285 -14.74 -26.53 -3.19
C ASN A 285 -13.43 -25.71 -3.14
N ALA A 286 -12.41 -26.08 -3.91
CA ALA A 286 -11.20 -25.28 -4.06
C ALA A 286 -11.31 -24.39 -5.30
N ALA A 287 -10.96 -23.12 -5.17
CA ALA A 287 -10.90 -22.20 -6.29
C ALA A 287 -9.81 -22.61 -7.28
N THR A 288 -10.07 -22.41 -8.57
CA THR A 288 -9.07 -22.63 -9.61
C THR A 288 -8.30 -21.34 -9.88
N VAL A 289 -7.18 -21.42 -10.61
CA VAL A 289 -6.47 -20.23 -11.11
C VAL A 289 -7.11 -19.79 -12.41
N LYS A 290 -7.79 -18.64 -12.39
CA LYS A 290 -8.40 -17.97 -13.53
C LYS A 290 -7.69 -16.67 -13.88
N PHE A 291 -7.36 -15.86 -12.84
CA PHE A 291 -6.70 -14.57 -12.99
C PHE A 291 -5.21 -14.76 -12.77
N THR A 292 -4.42 -14.36 -13.76
CA THR A 292 -2.95 -14.50 -13.79
C THR A 292 -2.33 -13.20 -14.30
N PRO A 293 -1.03 -12.99 -14.13
CA PRO A 293 -0.35 -11.83 -14.72
C PRO A 293 -0.50 -11.75 -16.25
N ASP A 294 -0.64 -12.88 -16.94
CA ASP A 294 -0.75 -12.91 -18.40
C ASP A 294 -2.10 -12.39 -18.93
N ASN A 295 -3.13 -12.36 -18.10
CA ASN A 295 -4.49 -11.99 -18.52
C ASN A 295 -5.13 -10.86 -17.69
N THR A 296 -4.39 -10.27 -16.77
CA THR A 296 -4.90 -9.24 -15.85
C THR A 296 -3.97 -8.03 -15.90
N LEU A 297 -4.51 -6.86 -16.23
CA LEU A 297 -3.75 -5.60 -16.24
C LEU A 297 -3.45 -5.15 -14.81
N VAL A 298 -2.17 -4.97 -14.48
CA VAL A 298 -1.75 -4.50 -13.16
C VAL A 298 -1.10 -3.11 -13.27
N ILE A 299 -1.70 -2.12 -12.63
CA ILE A 299 -1.17 -0.76 -12.58
C ILE A 299 -0.64 -0.48 -11.16
N ALA A 300 0.66 -0.30 -11.05
CA ALA A 300 1.28 0.17 -9.81
C ALA A 300 0.94 1.65 -9.63
N SER A 301 0.15 1.96 -8.60
CA SER A 301 -0.32 3.32 -8.34
C SER A 301 -0.31 3.64 -6.86
N SER A 302 -0.07 4.87 -6.52
CA SER A 302 -0.33 5.54 -5.25
C SER A 302 0.16 6.99 -5.33
N VAL A 303 0.24 7.66 -4.18
CA VAL A 303 0.69 9.06 -4.04
C VAL A 303 1.75 9.19 -2.96
N SER A 304 2.63 10.21 -3.06
CA SER A 304 3.67 10.54 -2.09
C SER A 304 4.64 9.36 -1.87
N ASN A 305 4.94 8.96 -0.65
CA ASN A 305 5.79 7.78 -0.41
C ASN A 305 5.12 6.44 -0.78
N GLY A 306 3.80 6.38 -0.88
CA GLY A 306 3.11 5.27 -1.53
C GLY A 306 3.40 5.21 -3.03
N GLY A 307 3.51 6.36 -3.70
CA GLY A 307 3.98 6.46 -5.08
C GLY A 307 5.42 5.99 -5.24
N GLY A 308 6.29 6.34 -4.28
CA GLY A 308 7.66 5.79 -4.22
C GLY A 308 7.68 4.27 -4.08
N ALA A 309 6.79 3.71 -3.26
CA ALA A 309 6.66 2.26 -3.11
C ALA A 309 6.18 1.58 -4.40
N ALA A 310 5.28 2.21 -5.15
CA ALA A 310 4.81 1.71 -6.45
C ALA A 310 5.92 1.70 -7.51
N LEU A 311 6.76 2.74 -7.54
CA LEU A 311 7.95 2.79 -8.41
C LEU A 311 8.97 1.71 -8.03
N ALA A 312 9.29 1.59 -6.73
CA ALA A 312 10.20 0.57 -6.23
C ALA A 312 9.67 -0.85 -6.52
N ALA A 313 8.35 -1.06 -6.52
CA ALA A 313 7.76 -2.34 -6.93
C ALA A 313 8.01 -2.64 -8.40
N ALA A 314 7.84 -1.67 -9.28
CA ALA A 314 8.10 -1.83 -10.71
C ALA A 314 9.59 -2.08 -11.01
N GLU A 315 10.50 -1.45 -10.25
CA GLU A 315 11.94 -1.69 -10.37
C GLU A 315 12.35 -3.08 -9.88
N LEU A 316 11.69 -3.63 -8.87
CA LEU A 316 11.96 -4.94 -8.28
C LEU A 316 11.22 -6.08 -8.97
N ASP A 317 10.28 -5.77 -9.87
CA ASP A 317 9.43 -6.77 -10.52
C ASP A 317 10.21 -7.57 -11.58
N THR A 318 10.71 -8.73 -11.17
CA THR A 318 11.36 -9.69 -12.05
C THR A 318 10.41 -10.76 -12.60
N GLU A 319 9.16 -10.78 -12.12
CA GLU A 319 8.15 -11.76 -12.48
C GLU A 319 7.17 -11.26 -13.55
N GLY A 320 7.24 -9.97 -13.89
CA GLY A 320 6.32 -9.35 -14.86
C GLY A 320 4.90 -9.22 -14.31
N LEU A 321 4.77 -8.90 -13.05
CA LEU A 321 3.48 -8.70 -12.38
C LEU A 321 2.84 -7.35 -12.72
N ILE A 322 3.67 -6.33 -13.03
CA ILE A 322 3.25 -4.94 -13.22
C ILE A 322 3.37 -4.56 -14.69
N ASP A 323 2.26 -4.13 -15.29
CA ASP A 323 2.19 -3.70 -16.69
C ASP A 323 2.42 -2.20 -16.87
N GLY A 324 2.12 -1.41 -15.84
CA GLY A 324 2.27 0.04 -15.93
C GLY A 324 2.34 0.71 -14.57
N VAL A 325 2.80 1.96 -14.57
CA VAL A 325 2.92 2.79 -13.37
C VAL A 325 2.18 4.10 -13.55
N ALA A 326 1.34 4.45 -12.57
CA ALA A 326 0.62 5.73 -12.52
C ALA A 326 0.68 6.29 -11.10
N VAL A 327 1.65 7.17 -10.83
CA VAL A 327 1.91 7.70 -9.48
C VAL A 327 1.80 9.22 -9.45
N GLY A 328 1.26 9.74 -8.34
CA GLY A 328 1.20 11.17 -8.06
C GLY A 328 2.29 11.57 -7.06
N GLU A 329 3.10 12.58 -7.41
CA GLU A 329 4.09 13.21 -6.53
C GLU A 329 4.91 12.19 -5.71
N PRO A 330 5.55 11.20 -6.38
CA PRO A 330 6.19 10.10 -5.68
C PRO A 330 7.40 10.59 -4.88
N GLN A 331 7.54 10.08 -3.66
CA GLN A 331 8.80 10.23 -2.92
C GLN A 331 9.84 9.33 -3.56
N ILE A 332 10.79 9.93 -4.26
CA ILE A 332 11.89 9.22 -4.90
C ILE A 332 13.23 9.80 -4.47
N GLN A 333 14.23 8.94 -4.45
CA GLN A 333 15.64 9.28 -4.27
C GLN A 333 16.38 8.84 -5.53
N PRO A 334 16.60 9.73 -6.53
CA PRO A 334 17.32 9.36 -7.74
C PRO A 334 18.76 8.94 -7.39
N ASP A 335 19.24 7.88 -8.02
CA ASP A 335 20.65 7.54 -7.99
C ASP A 335 21.44 8.61 -8.76
N GLY A 336 22.34 9.33 -8.08
CA GLY A 336 23.17 10.36 -8.68
C GLY A 336 24.12 9.86 -9.78
N SER A 337 24.30 8.53 -9.94
CA SER A 337 25.09 7.90 -10.98
C SER A 337 24.36 7.80 -12.32
N GLY A 338 23.04 8.00 -12.35
CA GLY A 338 22.18 7.74 -13.52
C GLY A 338 22.27 8.76 -14.66
N GLY A 339 23.15 9.76 -14.59
CA GLY A 339 23.34 10.74 -15.67
C GLY A 339 22.16 11.69 -15.90
N ALA A 340 21.16 11.71 -15.01
CA ALA A 340 20.05 12.63 -15.10
C ALA A 340 20.53 14.07 -14.86
N VAL A 341 20.19 14.96 -15.80
CA VAL A 341 20.51 16.38 -15.70
C VAL A 341 19.28 17.12 -15.16
N VAL A 342 19.39 17.65 -13.94
CA VAL A 342 18.35 18.49 -13.36
C VAL A 342 18.54 19.93 -13.84
N LYS A 343 17.47 20.54 -14.35
CA LYS A 343 17.50 21.93 -14.83
C LYS A 343 16.41 22.76 -14.12
N PHE A 344 16.74 24.00 -13.81
CA PHE A 344 15.78 25.04 -13.46
C PHE A 344 15.73 26.04 -14.61
N GLY A 345 14.67 25.97 -15.42
CA GLY A 345 14.63 26.68 -16.69
C GLY A 345 15.76 26.24 -17.62
N ALA A 346 16.59 27.17 -18.09
CA ALA A 346 17.76 26.91 -18.92
C ALA A 346 19.02 26.55 -18.10
N THR A 347 19.00 26.77 -16.80
CA THR A 347 20.17 26.58 -15.92
C THR A 347 20.27 25.15 -15.43
N THR A 348 21.43 24.51 -15.69
CA THR A 348 21.72 23.20 -15.09
C THR A 348 22.03 23.37 -13.62
N VAL A 349 21.31 22.62 -12.76
CA VAL A 349 21.57 22.57 -11.32
C VAL A 349 22.77 21.64 -11.12
N SER A 350 23.93 22.22 -10.83
CA SER A 350 25.12 21.46 -10.43
C SER A 350 24.88 20.79 -9.09
N ASN A 351 25.23 19.53 -8.96
CA ASN A 351 25.01 18.70 -7.75
C ASN A 351 23.53 18.43 -7.44
N GLY A 352 22.67 18.31 -8.46
CA GLY A 352 21.25 18.03 -8.32
C GLY A 352 20.91 16.66 -7.73
N GLY A 353 21.87 15.96 -7.14
CA GLY A 353 21.70 14.63 -6.58
C GLY A 353 21.71 14.54 -5.06
N LYS A 354 21.65 15.66 -4.32
CA LYS A 354 21.49 15.59 -2.86
C LYS A 354 20.06 15.20 -2.50
N SER A 355 19.96 14.26 -1.58
CA SER A 355 18.66 13.82 -1.09
C SER A 355 17.91 14.93 -0.36
N LEU A 356 16.58 14.88 -0.36
CA LEU A 356 15.77 15.77 0.48
C LEU A 356 16.17 15.66 1.96
N MET A 357 16.63 14.47 2.39
CA MET A 357 17.13 14.23 3.75
C MET A 357 18.34 15.12 4.06
N ASP A 358 19.28 15.28 3.13
CA ASP A 358 20.46 16.13 3.32
C ASP A 358 20.05 17.59 3.53
N TYR A 359 19.13 18.10 2.70
CA TYR A 359 18.61 19.47 2.86
C TYR A 359 17.84 19.63 4.16
N THR A 360 17.00 18.65 4.51
CA THR A 360 16.20 18.68 5.75
C THR A 360 17.11 18.61 6.97
N ALA A 361 18.11 17.74 6.97
CA ALA A 361 19.07 17.62 8.07
C ALA A 361 19.84 18.92 8.27
N GLN A 362 20.32 19.54 7.19
CA GLN A 362 20.97 20.84 7.27
C GLN A 362 20.02 21.95 7.75
N ALA A 363 18.79 22.00 7.23
CA ALA A 363 17.79 22.95 7.69
C ALA A 363 17.52 22.80 9.19
N MET A 364 17.35 21.56 9.68
CA MET A 364 17.15 21.30 11.12
C MET A 364 18.35 21.69 11.97
N LEU A 365 19.58 21.49 11.48
CA LEU A 365 20.79 21.88 12.20
C LEU A 365 20.95 23.39 12.29
N TYR A 366 20.65 24.13 11.21
CA TYR A 366 20.87 25.57 11.13
C TYR A 366 19.64 26.39 11.48
N GLN A 367 18.44 25.82 11.50
CA GLN A 367 17.21 26.54 11.83
C GLN A 367 17.28 27.30 13.15
N PRO A 368 17.79 26.75 14.27
CA PRO A 368 17.92 27.49 15.52
C PRO A 368 18.80 28.72 15.38
N CYS A 369 19.86 28.62 14.59
CA CYS A 369 20.79 29.77 14.37
C CYS A 369 20.18 30.80 13.42
N ALA A 370 19.50 30.36 12.36
CA ALA A 370 18.78 31.25 11.47
C ALA A 370 17.69 32.06 12.21
N ALA A 371 17.00 31.42 13.16
CA ALA A 371 15.98 32.08 13.99
C ALA A 371 16.53 33.16 14.94
N LEU A 372 17.84 33.17 15.20
CA LEU A 372 18.51 34.24 15.96
C LEU A 372 18.82 35.49 15.10
N SER A 373 18.60 35.43 13.79
CA SER A 373 18.78 36.57 12.90
C SER A 373 17.83 37.70 13.29
N SER A 374 18.37 38.93 13.33
CA SER A 374 17.58 40.14 13.60
C SER A 374 16.43 40.33 12.61
N SER A 375 16.57 39.84 11.39
CA SER A 375 15.52 39.89 10.35
C SER A 375 14.31 39.00 10.68
N LEU A 376 14.45 38.04 11.59
CA LEU A 376 13.39 37.13 12.02
C LEU A 376 12.85 37.42 13.42
N ALA A 377 13.25 38.53 14.03
CA ALA A 377 12.87 38.87 15.42
C ALA A 377 11.35 38.91 15.67
N SER A 378 10.55 39.18 14.62
CA SER A 378 9.08 39.19 14.68
C SER A 378 8.42 37.91 14.15
N ALA A 379 9.20 36.90 13.78
CA ALA A 379 8.63 35.67 13.25
C ALA A 379 7.87 34.89 14.34
N PRO A 380 6.72 34.25 14.00
CA PRO A 380 6.00 33.40 14.95
C PRO A 380 6.91 32.30 15.53
N GLY A 381 6.89 32.14 16.86
CA GLY A 381 7.65 31.09 17.51
C GLY A 381 9.15 31.40 17.74
N VAL A 382 9.66 32.55 17.30
CA VAL A 382 11.10 32.92 17.49
C VAL A 382 11.52 32.88 18.95
N ALA A 383 10.66 33.32 19.86
CA ALA A 383 10.95 33.29 21.29
C ALA A 383 11.15 31.86 21.84
N PHE A 384 10.41 30.90 21.32
CA PHE A 384 10.59 29.48 21.66
C PHE A 384 11.92 28.94 21.15
N VAL A 385 12.30 29.28 19.92
CA VAL A 385 13.57 28.82 19.32
C VAL A 385 14.76 29.43 20.09
N ASN A 386 14.70 30.70 20.46
CA ASN A 386 15.75 31.35 21.26
C ASN A 386 15.94 30.69 22.64
N ALA A 387 14.86 30.26 23.28
CA ALA A 387 14.90 29.55 24.56
C ALA A 387 15.54 28.18 24.47
N VAL A 388 15.32 27.47 23.36
CA VAL A 388 15.80 26.09 23.12
C VAL A 388 17.22 26.07 22.54
N ALA A 389 17.54 27.02 21.68
CA ALA A 389 18.79 27.00 20.91
C ALA A 389 20.05 27.25 21.75
N GLY A 390 19.94 27.86 22.90
CA GLY A 390 21.10 28.22 23.74
C GLY A 390 22.18 28.93 22.93
N ALA A 391 22.55 30.14 23.28
CA ALA A 391 23.48 30.99 22.53
C ALA A 391 24.83 30.33 22.15
N GLY A 392 25.21 29.22 22.80
CA GLY A 392 26.49 28.54 22.58
C GLY A 392 26.54 27.61 21.33
N ARG A 393 25.42 27.23 20.72
CA ARG A 393 25.42 26.33 19.55
C ARG A 393 25.68 27.06 18.22
N CYS A 394 25.53 28.38 18.20
CA CYS A 394 25.60 29.18 16.98
C CYS A 394 26.85 30.06 16.87
N THR A 395 27.80 29.90 17.79
CA THR A 395 29.03 30.70 17.83
C THR A 395 30.27 29.95 17.35
N SER A 396 30.12 28.72 16.83
CA SER A 396 31.24 27.92 16.32
C SER A 396 31.22 27.83 14.82
#